data_967dae953624b07140ca3346913d2b40
#
_entry.id   967dae953624b07140ca3346913d2b40
#
_cell.length_a   1.000
_cell.length_b   1.000
_cell.length_c   1.000
_cell.angle_alpha   90.00
_cell.angle_beta   90.00
_cell.angle_gamma   90.00
#
_symmetry.space_group_name_H-M   'P 1'
#
loop_
_entity.id
_entity.type
_entity.pdbx_description
1 polymer ?
#
loop_
_entity_poly.entity_id
_entity_poly.type
_entity_poly.pdbx_seq_one_letter_code
_entity_poly.pdbx_strand_id
1 'polypeptide(L)'
;VGSEMCIRDRNFQQQLAAQGIPFDQYLKMTNTTEDDFKKQAHDPAVQQVRMDLAVAALVKAENLEATAQEIEDELKTVADKYGMDLDTIKKYLPEADVREQVLRSKAIKAVADAAVAVAPVVEESQEEAKQEEEKKDAE
;
A
#
# COMPACT_ATOMS: atom_id res chain seq x y z
N VAL A 1 -9.15 3.81 -8.62
CA VAL A 1 -9.61 3.99 -7.23
C VAL A 1 -10.71 2.99 -6.90
N GLY A 2 -11.75 2.86 -7.73
CA GLY A 2 -12.85 1.92 -7.44
C GLY A 2 -12.42 0.46 -7.28
N SER A 3 -11.56 -0.04 -8.17
CA SER A 3 -11.02 -1.41 -8.07
C SER A 3 -10.20 -1.60 -6.80
N GLU A 4 -9.38 -0.63 -6.42
CA GLU A 4 -8.56 -0.66 -5.20
C GLU A 4 -9.43 -0.67 -3.94
N MET A 5 -10.50 0.12 -3.90
CA MET A 5 -11.48 0.08 -2.82
C MET A 5 -12.12 -1.30 -2.67
N CYS A 6 -12.57 -1.92 -3.79
CA CYS A 6 -13.15 -3.26 -3.76
C CYS A 6 -12.17 -4.32 -3.26
N ILE A 7 -10.89 -4.23 -3.63
CA ILE A 7 -9.85 -5.15 -3.14
C ILE A 7 -9.66 -4.99 -1.63
N ARG A 8 -9.57 -3.77 -1.14
CA ARG A 8 -9.42 -3.46 0.29
C ARG A 8 -10.62 -3.94 1.11
N ASP A 9 -11.84 -3.65 0.64
CA ASP A 9 -13.08 -4.09 1.29
C ASP A 9 -13.11 -5.61 1.41
N ARG A 10 -12.80 -6.32 0.31
CA ARG A 10 -12.77 -7.79 0.31
C ARG A 10 -11.71 -8.34 1.26
N ASN A 11 -10.49 -7.80 1.22
CA ASN A 11 -9.42 -8.24 2.09
C ASN A 11 -9.76 -8.02 3.56
N PHE A 12 -10.35 -6.89 3.89
CA PHE A 12 -10.79 -6.57 5.24
C PHE A 12 -11.89 -7.53 5.73
N GLN A 13 -12.90 -7.78 4.88
CA GLN A 13 -13.96 -8.75 5.20
C GLN A 13 -13.41 -10.16 5.40
N GLN A 14 -12.42 -10.57 4.60
CA GLN A 14 -11.76 -11.88 4.77
C GLN A 14 -10.96 -11.96 6.09
N GLN A 15 -10.29 -10.88 6.48
CA GLN A 15 -9.59 -10.82 7.78
C GLN A 15 -10.56 -10.93 8.96
N LEU A 16 -11.70 -10.23 8.90
CA LEU A 16 -12.75 -10.34 9.91
C LEU A 16 -13.32 -11.76 9.97
N ALA A 17 -13.61 -12.35 8.81
CA ALA A 17 -14.12 -13.72 8.71
C ALA A 17 -13.13 -14.74 9.30
N ALA A 18 -11.83 -14.55 9.09
CA ALA A 18 -10.78 -15.39 9.69
C ALA A 18 -10.75 -15.29 11.22
N GLN A 19 -11.21 -14.18 11.79
CA GLN A 19 -11.36 -13.96 13.23
C GLN A 19 -12.75 -14.34 13.75
N GLY A 20 -13.61 -14.87 12.89
CA GLY A 20 -14.99 -15.26 13.23
C GLY A 20 -15.94 -14.09 13.46
N ILE A 21 -15.58 -12.89 12.99
CA ILE A 21 -16.40 -11.68 13.16
C ILE A 21 -17.10 -11.37 11.82
N PRO A 22 -18.43 -11.44 11.74
CA PRO A 22 -19.19 -10.98 10.58
C PRO A 22 -19.02 -9.46 10.39
N PHE A 23 -18.96 -9.01 9.13
CA PHE A 23 -18.78 -7.59 8.81
C PHE A 23 -19.88 -6.70 9.43
N ASP A 24 -21.14 -7.14 9.39
CA ASP A 24 -22.25 -6.41 10.01
C ASP A 24 -22.10 -6.27 11.53
N GLN A 25 -21.55 -7.28 12.17
CA GLN A 25 -21.26 -7.24 13.62
C GLN A 25 -20.13 -6.24 13.91
N TYR A 26 -19.09 -6.23 13.10
CA TYR A 26 -18.01 -5.24 13.19
C TYR A 26 -18.56 -3.81 13.09
N LEU A 27 -19.39 -3.51 12.09
CA LEU A 27 -20.00 -2.19 11.91
C LEU A 27 -20.82 -1.76 13.13
N LYS A 28 -21.59 -2.69 13.71
CA LYS A 28 -22.37 -2.42 14.94
C LYS A 28 -21.46 -2.17 16.16
N MET A 29 -20.39 -2.94 16.30
CA MET A 29 -19.45 -2.78 17.43
C MET A 29 -18.69 -1.45 17.36
N THR A 30 -18.36 -0.99 16.17
CA THR A 30 -17.65 0.28 15.94
C THR A 30 -18.57 1.47 15.79
N ASN A 31 -19.89 1.24 15.80
CA ASN A 31 -20.92 2.25 15.54
C ASN A 31 -20.67 3.02 14.22
N THR A 32 -20.21 2.30 13.20
CA THR A 32 -19.85 2.84 11.88
C THR A 32 -20.86 2.32 10.86
N THR A 33 -21.25 3.15 9.89
CA THR A 33 -22.07 2.73 8.75
C THR A 33 -21.17 2.19 7.63
N GLU A 34 -21.74 1.38 6.73
CA GLU A 34 -21.01 0.91 5.54
C GLU A 34 -20.52 2.09 4.67
N ASP A 35 -21.30 3.17 4.60
CA ASP A 35 -20.92 4.37 3.85
C ASP A 35 -19.76 5.12 4.50
N ASP A 36 -19.71 5.20 5.82
CA ASP A 36 -18.59 5.80 6.54
C ASP A 36 -17.33 4.96 6.42
N PHE A 37 -17.48 3.63 6.47
CA PHE A 37 -16.37 2.71 6.22
C PHE A 37 -15.80 2.90 4.82
N LYS A 38 -16.64 3.00 3.78
CA LYS A 38 -16.22 3.28 2.40
C LYS A 38 -15.53 4.64 2.27
N LYS A 39 -16.02 5.68 2.94
CA LYS A 39 -15.35 6.99 2.96
C LYS A 39 -13.97 6.92 3.58
N GLN A 40 -13.82 6.21 4.70
CA GLN A 40 -12.52 6.02 5.34
C GLN A 40 -11.55 5.21 4.47
N ALA A 41 -12.03 4.26 3.68
CA ALA A 41 -11.23 3.48 2.75
C ALA A 41 -10.81 4.25 1.48
N HIS A 42 -11.50 5.35 1.16
CA HIS A 42 -11.28 6.11 -0.07
C HIS A 42 -9.88 6.75 -0.13
N ASP A 43 -9.49 7.49 0.90
CA ASP A 43 -8.23 8.23 0.90
C ASP A 43 -7.00 7.32 0.84
N PRO A 44 -6.92 6.23 1.63
CA PRO A 44 -5.88 5.22 1.47
C PRO A 44 -5.86 4.57 0.08
N ALA A 45 -7.03 4.33 -0.54
CA ALA A 45 -7.11 3.78 -1.89
C ALA A 45 -6.57 4.78 -2.93
N VAL A 46 -6.89 6.07 -2.80
CA VAL A 46 -6.34 7.14 -3.65
C VAL A 46 -4.83 7.21 -3.53
N GLN A 47 -4.29 7.15 -2.31
CA GLN A 47 -2.83 7.16 -2.10
C GLN A 47 -2.16 5.95 -2.73
N GLN A 48 -2.74 4.77 -2.60
CA GLN A 48 -2.20 3.55 -3.23
C GLN A 48 -2.16 3.69 -4.75
N VAL A 49 -3.26 4.11 -5.37
CA VAL A 49 -3.31 4.32 -6.84
C VAL A 49 -2.30 5.36 -7.30
N ARG A 50 -2.14 6.47 -6.57
CA ARG A 50 -1.12 7.47 -6.86
C ARG A 50 0.30 6.90 -6.79
N MET A 51 0.57 6.10 -5.77
CA MET A 51 1.86 5.42 -5.62
C MET A 51 2.12 4.47 -6.80
N ASP A 52 1.14 3.65 -7.16
CA ASP A 52 1.27 2.69 -8.26
C ASP A 52 1.51 3.38 -9.60
N LEU A 53 0.80 4.49 -9.86
CA LEU A 53 1.00 5.31 -11.06
C LEU A 53 2.37 5.98 -11.07
N ALA A 54 2.85 6.49 -9.94
CA ALA A 54 4.17 7.10 -9.82
C ALA A 54 5.28 6.07 -10.07
N VAL A 55 5.17 4.88 -9.49
CA VAL A 55 6.11 3.77 -9.72
C VAL A 55 6.10 3.34 -11.19
N ALA A 56 4.92 3.20 -11.80
CA ALA A 56 4.82 2.86 -13.22
C ALA A 56 5.43 3.93 -14.15
N ALA A 57 5.26 5.21 -13.79
CA ALA A 57 5.88 6.31 -14.51
C ALA A 57 7.41 6.29 -14.38
N LEU A 58 7.92 6.01 -13.18
CA LEU A 58 9.35 5.91 -12.91
C LEU A 58 9.99 4.73 -13.68
N VAL A 59 9.35 3.56 -13.69
CA VAL A 59 9.80 2.41 -14.50
C VAL A 59 10.00 2.80 -15.95
N LYS A 60 9.07 3.59 -16.52
CA LYS A 60 9.17 4.06 -17.91
C LYS A 60 10.23 5.14 -18.08
N ALA A 61 10.33 6.10 -17.17
CA ALA A 61 11.27 7.22 -17.27
C ALA A 61 12.73 6.74 -17.17
N GLU A 62 12.99 5.80 -16.26
CA GLU A 62 14.33 5.23 -16.04
C GLU A 62 14.61 4.03 -16.97
N ASN A 63 13.67 3.68 -17.87
CA ASN A 63 13.79 2.51 -18.76
C ASN A 63 14.19 1.24 -18.00
N LEU A 64 13.57 1.00 -16.85
CA LEU A 64 13.89 -0.17 -16.04
C LEU A 64 13.39 -1.45 -16.72
N GLU A 65 14.26 -2.42 -16.80
CA GLU A 65 13.95 -3.75 -17.35
C GLU A 65 14.15 -4.82 -16.28
N ALA A 66 13.31 -5.84 -16.31
CA ALA A 66 13.47 -7.04 -15.51
C ALA A 66 14.15 -8.12 -16.35
N THR A 67 15.32 -8.57 -15.94
CA THR A 67 16.04 -9.65 -16.59
C THR A 67 15.41 -11.00 -16.24
N ALA A 68 15.63 -12.01 -17.09
CA ALA A 68 15.16 -13.36 -16.82
C ALA A 68 15.73 -13.92 -15.49
N GLN A 69 16.98 -13.56 -15.15
CA GLN A 69 17.61 -13.97 -13.90
C GLN A 69 16.91 -13.37 -12.68
N GLU A 70 16.59 -12.07 -12.72
CA GLU A 70 15.87 -11.38 -11.62
C GLU A 70 14.47 -11.97 -11.41
N ILE A 71 13.78 -12.31 -12.48
CA ILE A 71 12.47 -12.96 -12.42
C ILE A 71 12.60 -14.36 -11.78
N GLU A 72 13.62 -15.13 -12.18
CA GLU A 72 13.85 -16.45 -11.60
C GLU A 72 14.22 -16.38 -10.11
N ASP A 73 15.04 -15.43 -9.73
CA ASP A 73 15.45 -15.21 -8.33
C ASP A 73 14.27 -14.78 -7.47
N GLU A 74 13.36 -13.93 -7.97
CA GLU A 74 12.13 -13.58 -7.29
C GLU A 74 11.21 -14.80 -7.12
N LEU A 75 11.05 -15.61 -8.16
CA LEU A 75 10.29 -16.87 -8.08
C LEU A 75 10.87 -17.83 -7.03
N LYS A 76 12.19 -17.95 -6.93
CA LYS A 76 12.85 -18.75 -5.89
C LYS A 76 12.57 -18.21 -4.50
N THR A 77 12.67 -16.89 -4.33
CA THR A 77 12.38 -16.24 -3.06
C THR A 77 10.95 -16.51 -2.59
N VAL A 78 9.99 -16.45 -3.51
CA VAL A 78 8.59 -16.78 -3.22
C VAL A 78 8.44 -18.28 -2.91
N ALA A 79 9.07 -19.16 -3.68
CA ALA A 79 9.04 -20.61 -3.46
C ALA A 79 9.56 -20.97 -2.06
N ASP A 80 10.70 -20.43 -1.67
CA ASP A 80 11.30 -20.62 -0.35
C ASP A 80 10.40 -20.11 0.78
N LYS A 81 9.81 -18.94 0.60
CA LYS A 81 8.90 -18.33 1.58
C LYS A 81 7.66 -19.17 1.86
N TYR A 82 7.12 -19.81 0.83
CA TYR A 82 5.92 -20.65 0.95
C TYR A 82 6.22 -22.15 1.08
N GLY A 83 7.48 -22.55 1.07
CA GLY A 83 7.90 -23.95 1.15
C GLY A 83 7.42 -24.78 -0.03
N MET A 84 7.28 -24.19 -1.21
CA MET A 84 6.82 -24.81 -2.45
C MET A 84 7.98 -24.98 -3.42
N ASP A 85 7.85 -25.97 -4.31
CA ASP A 85 8.81 -26.10 -5.41
C ASP A 85 8.58 -25.04 -6.51
N LEU A 86 9.65 -24.74 -7.24
CA LEU A 86 9.67 -23.68 -8.26
C LEU A 86 8.65 -23.94 -9.39
N ASP A 87 8.48 -25.21 -9.79
CA ASP A 87 7.56 -25.57 -10.86
C ASP A 87 6.11 -25.39 -10.46
N THR A 88 5.82 -25.60 -9.19
CA THR A 88 4.49 -25.33 -8.61
C THR A 88 4.23 -23.83 -8.56
N ILE A 89 5.18 -23.03 -8.09
CA ILE A 89 5.03 -21.57 -8.05
C ILE A 89 4.82 -20.98 -9.46
N LYS A 90 5.56 -21.44 -10.47
CA LYS A 90 5.39 -20.99 -11.86
C LYS A 90 3.99 -21.25 -12.44
N LYS A 91 3.26 -22.25 -11.93
CA LYS A 91 1.86 -22.51 -12.34
C LYS A 91 0.86 -21.53 -11.75
N TYR A 92 1.14 -21.02 -10.56
CA TYR A 92 0.24 -20.09 -9.83
C TYR A 92 0.58 -18.63 -10.05
N LEU A 93 1.85 -18.31 -10.32
CA LEU A 93 2.33 -16.95 -10.58
C LEU A 93 2.72 -16.80 -12.05
N PRO A 94 1.93 -16.08 -12.86
CA PRO A 94 2.29 -15.74 -14.22
C PRO A 94 3.61 -14.94 -14.25
N GLU A 95 4.49 -15.24 -15.20
CA GLU A 95 5.77 -14.53 -15.35
C GLU A 95 5.58 -13.00 -15.50
N ALA A 96 4.48 -12.58 -16.12
CA ALA A 96 4.15 -11.16 -16.28
C ALA A 96 3.99 -10.46 -14.93
N ASP A 97 3.32 -11.09 -13.97
CA ASP A 97 3.07 -10.52 -12.63
C ASP A 97 4.39 -10.46 -11.83
N VAL A 98 5.22 -11.48 -11.95
CA VAL A 98 6.56 -11.50 -11.31
C VAL A 98 7.46 -10.43 -11.91
N ARG A 99 7.43 -10.24 -13.22
CA ARG A 99 8.15 -9.17 -13.92
C ARG A 99 7.73 -7.79 -13.41
N GLU A 100 6.43 -7.55 -13.28
CA GLU A 100 5.90 -6.30 -12.75
C GLU A 100 6.38 -6.06 -11.31
N GLN A 101 6.36 -7.09 -10.47
CA GLN A 101 6.86 -7.02 -9.10
C GLN A 101 8.35 -6.69 -9.03
N VAL A 102 9.18 -7.30 -9.89
CA VAL A 102 10.61 -7.00 -9.99
C VAL A 102 10.84 -5.54 -10.42
N LEU A 103 10.12 -5.07 -11.44
CA LEU A 103 10.20 -3.68 -11.91
C LEU A 103 9.79 -2.69 -10.82
N ARG A 104 8.72 -3.00 -10.08
CA ARG A 104 8.26 -2.19 -8.94
C ARG A 104 9.32 -2.10 -7.84
N SER A 105 9.93 -3.22 -7.48
CA SER A 105 11.01 -3.28 -6.48
C SER A 105 12.23 -2.48 -6.92
N LYS A 106 12.63 -2.58 -8.19
CA LYS A 106 13.73 -1.79 -8.77
C LYS A 106 13.44 -0.29 -8.74
N ALA A 107 12.23 0.11 -9.10
CA ALA A 107 11.83 1.51 -9.08
C ALA A 107 11.86 2.09 -7.66
N ILE A 108 11.30 1.37 -6.68
CA ILE A 108 11.31 1.79 -5.27
C ILE A 108 12.76 1.89 -4.75
N LYS A 109 13.61 0.92 -5.11
CA LYS A 109 15.02 0.94 -4.73
C LYS A 109 15.75 2.14 -5.35
N ALA A 110 15.50 2.46 -6.62
CA ALA A 110 16.10 3.63 -7.28
C ALA A 110 15.73 4.93 -6.57
N VAL A 111 14.47 5.08 -6.12
CA VAL A 111 14.05 6.24 -5.31
C VAL A 111 14.75 6.25 -3.96
N ALA A 112 14.82 5.11 -3.27
CA ALA A 112 15.48 5.02 -1.97
C ALA A 112 16.98 5.34 -2.04
N ASP A 113 17.66 4.86 -3.09
CA ASP A 113 19.10 5.11 -3.31
C ASP A 113 19.38 6.58 -3.69
N ALA A 114 18.43 7.25 -4.34
CA ALA A 114 18.51 8.67 -4.69
C ALA A 114 18.03 9.61 -3.56
N ALA A 115 17.39 9.07 -2.53
CA ALA A 115 16.84 9.86 -1.44
C ALA A 115 17.96 10.48 -0.58
N VAL A 116 17.84 11.79 -0.33
CA VAL A 116 18.71 12.50 0.61
C VAL A 116 17.96 12.65 1.92
N ALA A 117 18.56 12.17 3.01
CA ALA A 117 17.99 12.36 4.34
C ALA A 117 17.95 13.86 4.68
N VAL A 118 16.76 14.40 4.84
CA VAL A 118 16.55 15.76 5.37
C VAL A 118 16.08 15.64 6.82
N ALA A 119 16.57 16.55 7.66
CA ALA A 119 16.05 16.63 9.03
C ALA A 119 14.55 16.87 8.99
N PRO A 120 13.77 16.24 9.88
CA PRO A 120 12.34 16.50 9.94
C PRO A 120 12.12 17.99 10.18
N VAL A 121 11.34 18.63 9.31
CA VAL A 121 10.84 19.97 9.56
C VAL A 121 9.83 19.81 10.70
N VAL A 122 10.21 20.20 11.89
CA VAL A 122 9.28 20.27 13.02
C VAL A 122 8.30 21.38 12.66
N GLU A 123 7.07 21.02 12.32
CA GLU A 123 5.99 21.97 12.14
C GLU A 123 5.60 22.54 13.52
N GLU A 124 6.39 23.48 14.01
CA GLU A 124 6.09 24.26 15.24
C GLU A 124 4.88 25.19 15.06
N SER A 125 4.29 25.25 13.86
CA SER A 125 3.29 26.26 13.50
C SER A 125 1.84 25.92 13.82
N GLN A 126 1.52 24.74 14.35
CA GLN A 126 0.12 24.38 14.68
C GLN A 126 -0.22 24.36 16.16
N GLU A 127 0.77 24.29 17.04
CA GLU A 127 0.50 24.38 18.50
C GLU A 127 0.45 25.82 19.01
N GLU A 128 1.23 26.73 18.42
CA GLU A 128 1.17 28.15 18.80
C GLU A 128 -0.13 28.84 18.37
N ALA A 129 -0.69 28.48 17.21
CA ALA A 129 -1.97 29.03 16.77
C ALA A 129 -3.18 28.59 17.64
N LYS A 130 -3.12 27.40 18.24
CA LYS A 130 -4.17 26.94 19.16
C LYS A 130 -4.09 27.57 20.54
N GLN A 131 -2.89 27.93 20.98
CA GLN A 131 -2.71 28.60 22.28
C GLN A 131 -3.02 30.08 22.24
N GLU A 132 -2.96 30.74 21.08
CA GLU A 132 -3.40 32.13 20.92
C GLU A 132 -4.95 32.27 20.79
N GLU A 133 -5.63 31.26 20.22
CA GLU A 133 -7.09 31.26 20.15
C GLU A 133 -7.72 31.00 21.52
N GLU A 134 -7.18 30.09 22.33
CA GLU A 134 -7.69 29.83 23.69
C GLU A 134 -7.48 31.02 24.67
N LYS A 135 -6.50 31.89 24.41
CA LYS A 135 -6.26 33.07 25.24
C LYS A 135 -7.15 34.26 24.88
N LYS A 136 -7.76 34.26 23.69
CA LYS A 136 -8.69 35.33 23.28
C LYS A 136 -10.12 35.11 23.70
N ASP A 137 -10.53 33.88 24.01
CA ASP A 137 -11.87 33.57 24.48
C ASP A 137 -11.99 33.56 26.00
N ALA A 138 -10.92 33.92 26.73
CA ALA A 138 -10.87 33.96 28.20
C ALA A 138 -10.82 35.39 28.79
N GLU A 139 -11.00 36.44 27.97
CA GLU A 139 -11.08 37.84 28.36
C GLU A 139 -12.48 38.45 28.00
#